data_c23e0437bb06511357d8a33a42611624
#
_entry.id   c23e0437bb06511357d8a33a42611624
#
_cell.length_a   1.000
_cell.length_b   1.000
_cell.length_c   1.000
_cell.angle_alpha   90.00
_cell.angle_beta   90.00
_cell.angle_gamma   90.00
#
_symmetry.space_group_name_H-M   'P 1'
#
loop_
_entity.id
_entity.type
_entity.pdbx_description
1 polymer ?
#
loop_
_entity_poly.entity_id
_entity_poly.type
_entity_poly.pdbx_seq_one_letter_code
_entity_poly.pdbx_strand_id
1 'polypeptide(L)'
;MEDRKRRVMIACVTFETVKVSDPAYYYGSNVVYLIHHVRNPSPDNVYQQFFDRTAELIREKAPGTEVIDVDCNVSDFAGLLSEINMIIAAESARGSEIRINLSAGSPEFTAAGATAAMMADDVGAFFVHADSYTVSDDDLRDIYYRDDKPVGLTASVRDTEDLPGFRLEMPDEVLVRSLRRYAARLTEGRVHSPDMIADLREHGLWERRGASDTNNDKVFFQRRYIEGWKEHGWIEKAGTAYAITERGELAIRILYPEADR
;
A
#
# COMPACT_ATOMS: atom_id res chain seq x y z
N MET A 1 5.79 -19.28 -24.85
CA MET A 1 6.38 -18.00 -24.37
C MET A 1 5.27 -17.37 -23.58
N GLU A 2 5.34 -17.38 -22.26
CA GLU A 2 4.38 -16.62 -21.43
C GLU A 2 4.47 -15.15 -21.82
N ASP A 3 3.34 -14.60 -22.18
CA ASP A 3 3.20 -13.18 -22.53
C ASP A 3 3.49 -12.39 -21.25
N ARG A 4 4.70 -11.84 -21.13
CA ARG A 4 5.10 -11.09 -19.95
C ARG A 4 4.21 -9.86 -19.87
N LYS A 5 3.34 -9.78 -18.86
CA LYS A 5 2.50 -8.60 -18.59
C LYS A 5 3.35 -7.33 -18.65
N ARG A 6 2.83 -6.29 -19.30
CA ARG A 6 3.42 -4.94 -19.28
C ARG A 6 3.45 -4.44 -17.82
N ARG A 7 4.62 -4.06 -17.33
CA ARG A 7 4.82 -3.55 -15.98
C ARG A 7 4.85 -2.04 -16.00
N VAL A 8 3.98 -1.45 -15.21
CA VAL A 8 3.80 0.00 -15.11
C VAL A 8 4.11 0.45 -13.69
N MET A 9 4.93 1.47 -13.56
CA MET A 9 5.16 2.16 -12.31
C MET A 9 4.61 3.59 -12.38
N ILE A 10 3.88 4.00 -11.35
CA ILE A 10 3.45 5.40 -11.14
C ILE A 10 4.29 5.94 -9.99
N ALA A 11 4.94 7.06 -10.19
CA ALA A 11 5.81 7.69 -9.20
C ALA A 11 5.72 9.21 -9.29
N CYS A 12 6.04 9.90 -8.19
CA CYS A 12 6.13 11.35 -8.16
C CYS A 12 7.55 11.81 -7.86
N VAL A 13 7.96 12.91 -8.46
CA VAL A 13 9.26 13.55 -8.23
C VAL A 13 9.09 14.91 -7.60
N THR A 14 9.79 15.12 -6.50
CA THR A 14 10.04 16.43 -5.90
C THR A 14 11.54 16.65 -5.74
N PHE A 15 12.15 16.17 -4.65
CA PHE A 15 13.57 16.31 -4.34
C PHE A 15 14.30 14.97 -4.16
N GLU A 16 13.74 13.90 -4.71
CA GLU A 16 14.32 12.55 -4.68
C GLU A 16 14.50 12.02 -6.09
N THR A 17 15.63 11.39 -6.34
CA THR A 17 15.92 10.78 -7.65
C THR A 17 16.05 9.26 -7.55
N VAL A 18 16.91 8.77 -6.66
CA VAL A 18 17.23 7.33 -6.52
C VAL A 18 16.06 6.51 -6.04
N LYS A 19 15.26 7.04 -5.10
CA LYS A 19 14.03 6.38 -4.63
C LYS A 19 12.98 6.19 -5.72
N VAL A 20 13.13 6.84 -6.87
CA VAL A 20 12.26 6.70 -8.03
C VAL A 20 12.93 5.88 -9.13
N SER A 21 14.19 6.21 -9.48
CA SER A 21 14.88 5.57 -10.60
C SER A 21 15.25 4.11 -10.34
N ASP A 22 15.71 3.77 -9.12
CA ASP A 22 16.13 2.41 -8.80
C ASP A 22 14.96 1.41 -8.79
N PRO A 23 13.81 1.72 -8.18
CA PRO A 23 12.64 0.85 -8.28
C PRO A 23 12.16 0.59 -9.71
N ALA A 24 12.27 1.57 -10.61
CA ALA A 24 11.93 1.39 -12.02
C ALA A 24 12.77 0.26 -12.66
N TYR A 25 14.06 0.21 -12.34
CA TYR A 25 14.97 -0.84 -12.77
C TYR A 25 14.68 -2.18 -12.06
N TYR A 26 14.62 -2.21 -10.73
CA TYR A 26 14.41 -3.46 -9.97
C TYR A 26 13.07 -4.11 -10.26
N TYR A 27 12.05 -3.31 -10.46
CA TYR A 27 10.73 -3.81 -10.85
C TYR A 27 10.69 -4.26 -12.32
N GLY A 28 11.66 -3.82 -13.14
CA GLY A 28 11.71 -4.07 -14.58
C GLY A 28 10.55 -3.42 -15.30
N SER A 29 10.28 -2.15 -14.96
CA SER A 29 9.20 -1.37 -15.54
C SER A 29 9.35 -1.22 -17.05
N ASN A 30 8.28 -1.45 -17.79
CA ASN A 30 8.20 -1.13 -19.21
C ASN A 30 7.82 0.35 -19.39
N VAL A 31 7.05 0.89 -18.45
CA VAL A 31 6.58 2.27 -18.44
C VAL A 31 6.65 2.83 -17.04
N VAL A 32 7.08 4.09 -16.93
CA VAL A 32 7.03 4.90 -15.72
C VAL A 32 6.25 6.17 -16.01
N TYR A 33 5.10 6.33 -15.37
CA TYR A 33 4.39 7.59 -15.28
C TYR A 33 5.04 8.42 -14.18
N LEU A 34 5.69 9.51 -14.57
CA LEU A 34 6.48 10.34 -13.68
C LEU A 34 5.75 11.65 -13.42
N ILE A 35 5.02 11.68 -12.30
CA ILE A 35 4.22 12.83 -11.88
C ILE A 35 5.12 13.91 -11.29
N HIS A 36 4.95 15.14 -11.73
CA HIS A 36 5.63 16.30 -11.19
C HIS A 36 4.79 17.56 -11.41
N HIS A 37 5.24 18.69 -10.87
CA HIS A 37 4.65 19.98 -11.17
C HIS A 37 5.71 21.08 -11.13
N VAL A 38 5.82 21.81 -12.23
CA VAL A 38 6.75 22.93 -12.37
C VAL A 38 6.00 24.17 -12.85
N ARG A 39 5.73 25.11 -11.93
CA ARG A 39 4.97 26.33 -12.25
C ARG A 39 5.54 27.16 -13.39
N ASN A 40 6.87 27.27 -13.44
CA ASN A 40 7.58 28.04 -14.44
C ASN A 40 8.75 27.18 -14.96
N PRO A 41 8.52 26.33 -15.96
CA PRO A 41 9.57 25.48 -16.52
C PRO A 41 10.73 26.33 -17.06
N SER A 42 11.92 26.06 -16.56
CA SER A 42 13.17 26.62 -17.05
C SER A 42 14.35 25.73 -16.66
N PRO A 43 15.47 25.76 -17.38
CA PRO A 43 16.66 24.98 -17.01
C PRO A 43 17.18 25.27 -15.61
N ASP A 44 16.93 26.46 -15.07
CA ASP A 44 17.35 26.87 -13.73
C ASP A 44 16.33 26.52 -12.64
N ASN A 45 15.16 25.98 -13.01
CA ASN A 45 14.16 25.58 -12.04
C ASN A 45 14.54 24.26 -11.37
N VAL A 46 14.69 24.28 -10.04
CA VAL A 46 15.15 23.12 -9.27
C VAL A 46 14.25 21.91 -9.43
N TYR A 47 12.93 22.11 -9.45
CA TYR A 47 11.98 21.00 -9.64
C TYR A 47 12.10 20.39 -11.03
N GLN A 48 12.33 21.22 -12.06
CA GLN A 48 12.61 20.73 -13.43
C GLN A 48 13.90 19.92 -13.47
N GLN A 49 14.96 20.40 -12.82
CA GLN A 49 16.25 19.68 -12.77
C GLN A 49 16.11 18.31 -12.10
N PHE A 50 15.34 18.20 -11.00
CA PHE A 50 15.08 16.90 -10.35
C PHE A 50 14.27 15.96 -11.24
N PHE A 51 13.26 16.47 -11.95
CA PHE A 51 12.49 15.69 -12.92
C PHE A 51 13.40 15.19 -14.06
N ASP A 52 14.13 16.08 -14.71
CA ASP A 52 15.01 15.76 -15.84
C ASP A 52 16.05 14.71 -15.43
N ARG A 53 16.71 14.92 -14.27
CA ARG A 53 17.71 13.97 -13.76
C ARG A 53 17.11 12.62 -13.41
N THR A 54 15.92 12.58 -12.84
CA THR A 54 15.22 11.32 -12.53
C THR A 54 14.86 10.56 -13.80
N ALA A 55 14.33 11.24 -14.80
CA ALA A 55 14.00 10.66 -16.10
C ALA A 55 15.24 10.12 -16.82
N GLU A 56 16.35 10.87 -16.75
CA GLU A 56 17.66 10.44 -17.29
C GLU A 56 18.14 9.16 -16.58
N LEU A 57 18.15 9.13 -15.25
CA LEU A 57 18.57 7.96 -14.45
C LEU A 57 17.73 6.73 -14.75
N ILE A 58 16.41 6.87 -14.95
CA ILE A 58 15.55 5.77 -15.35
C ILE A 58 16.00 5.21 -16.71
N ARG A 59 16.24 6.08 -17.70
CA ARG A 59 16.67 5.66 -19.05
C ARG A 59 18.06 5.03 -19.04
N GLU A 60 18.98 5.54 -18.20
CA GLU A 60 20.32 4.99 -18.03
C GLU A 60 20.28 3.57 -17.43
N LYS A 61 19.54 3.38 -16.32
CA LYS A 61 19.50 2.13 -15.55
C LYS A 61 18.59 1.07 -16.15
N ALA A 62 17.51 1.49 -16.81
CA ALA A 62 16.52 0.64 -17.44
C ALA A 62 16.31 1.02 -18.91
N PRO A 63 17.29 0.76 -19.80
CA PRO A 63 17.16 1.06 -21.23
C PRO A 63 15.93 0.38 -21.84
N GLY A 64 15.10 1.16 -22.53
CA GLY A 64 13.83 0.68 -23.12
C GLY A 64 12.61 0.93 -22.24
N THR A 65 12.77 1.45 -21.03
CA THR A 65 11.64 1.94 -20.23
C THR A 65 11.14 3.25 -20.81
N GLU A 66 9.86 3.30 -21.13
CA GLU A 66 9.16 4.52 -21.52
C GLU A 66 8.92 5.39 -20.28
N VAL A 67 9.36 6.63 -20.29
CA VAL A 67 9.06 7.61 -19.24
C VAL A 67 8.03 8.59 -19.77
N ILE A 68 6.85 8.54 -19.18
CA ILE A 68 5.72 9.42 -19.50
C ILE A 68 5.69 10.55 -18.48
N ASP A 69 5.83 11.76 -19.00
CA ASP A 69 5.71 13.00 -18.23
C ASP A 69 4.25 13.26 -17.88
N VAL A 70 3.97 13.50 -16.59
CA VAL A 70 2.62 13.82 -16.09
C VAL A 70 2.71 15.10 -15.25
N ASP A 71 2.41 16.24 -15.88
CA ASP A 71 2.32 17.53 -15.16
C ASP A 71 0.99 17.63 -14.41
N CYS A 72 1.05 17.41 -13.11
CA CYS A 72 -0.10 17.48 -12.21
C CYS A 72 0.31 18.21 -10.93
N ASN A 73 -0.55 19.10 -10.43
CA ASN A 73 -0.27 19.83 -9.20
C ASN A 73 -0.11 18.86 -8.01
N VAL A 74 1.13 18.67 -7.58
CA VAL A 74 1.48 17.73 -6.53
C VAL A 74 0.98 18.11 -5.13
N SER A 75 0.40 19.29 -4.97
CA SER A 75 -0.25 19.76 -3.74
C SER A 75 -1.78 19.73 -3.81
N ASP A 76 -2.36 19.13 -4.86
CA ASP A 76 -3.80 18.94 -5.03
C ASP A 76 -4.13 17.46 -4.92
N PHE A 77 -4.60 17.04 -3.74
CA PHE A 77 -4.97 15.65 -3.47
C PHE A 77 -6.03 15.12 -4.44
N ALA A 78 -7.10 15.91 -4.70
CA ALA A 78 -8.20 15.45 -5.54
C ALA A 78 -7.78 15.34 -7.02
N GLY A 79 -7.00 16.30 -7.50
CA GLY A 79 -6.41 16.26 -8.84
C GLY A 79 -5.47 15.07 -9.02
N LEU A 80 -4.58 14.84 -8.05
CA LEU A 80 -3.68 13.69 -8.05
C LEU A 80 -4.43 12.36 -8.04
N LEU A 81 -5.44 12.21 -7.17
CA LEU A 81 -6.23 10.97 -7.11
C LEU A 81 -6.96 10.72 -8.43
N SER A 82 -7.51 11.75 -9.04
CA SER A 82 -8.17 11.66 -10.36
C SER A 82 -7.18 11.23 -11.45
N GLU A 83 -6.00 11.85 -11.52
CA GLU A 83 -4.97 11.53 -12.50
C GLU A 83 -4.46 10.11 -12.35
N ILE A 84 -4.13 9.69 -11.11
CA ILE A 84 -3.69 8.33 -10.82
C ILE A 84 -4.76 7.31 -11.23
N ASN A 85 -6.04 7.56 -10.91
CA ASN A 85 -7.14 6.67 -11.30
C ASN A 85 -7.33 6.59 -12.82
N MET A 86 -7.12 7.69 -13.56
CA MET A 86 -7.14 7.67 -15.03
C MET A 86 -6.01 6.79 -15.60
N ILE A 87 -4.80 6.90 -15.06
CA ILE A 87 -3.66 6.05 -15.45
C ILE A 87 -3.98 4.58 -15.14
N ILE A 88 -4.47 4.29 -13.93
CA ILE A 88 -4.85 2.93 -13.52
C ILE A 88 -5.90 2.36 -14.48
N ALA A 89 -6.95 3.09 -14.78
CA ALA A 89 -8.02 2.63 -15.67
C ALA A 89 -7.49 2.33 -17.08
N ALA A 90 -6.65 3.22 -17.62
CA ALA A 90 -6.07 3.05 -18.95
C ALA A 90 -5.12 1.83 -19.04
N GLU A 91 -4.27 1.63 -18.03
CA GLU A 91 -3.31 0.53 -18.01
C GLU A 91 -3.95 -0.80 -17.60
N SER A 92 -4.96 -0.80 -16.72
CA SER A 92 -5.75 -2.01 -16.41
C SER A 92 -6.50 -2.52 -17.65
N ALA A 93 -7.05 -1.63 -18.47
CA ALA A 93 -7.68 -2.02 -19.74
C ALA A 93 -6.71 -2.69 -20.74
N ARG A 94 -5.41 -2.47 -20.58
CA ARG A 94 -4.33 -3.12 -21.35
C ARG A 94 -3.83 -4.41 -20.71
N GLY A 95 -4.33 -4.78 -19.54
CA GLY A 95 -3.87 -5.94 -18.78
C GLY A 95 -2.51 -5.74 -18.12
N SER A 96 -2.08 -4.52 -17.89
CA SER A 96 -0.80 -4.19 -17.28
C SER A 96 -0.76 -4.57 -15.78
N GLU A 97 0.43 -4.88 -15.29
CA GLU A 97 0.71 -4.99 -13.86
C GLU A 97 1.13 -3.60 -13.35
N ILE A 98 0.37 -3.03 -12.42
CA ILE A 98 0.52 -1.63 -11.98
C ILE A 98 1.03 -1.57 -10.55
N ARG A 99 2.06 -0.76 -10.33
CA ARG A 99 2.57 -0.44 -9.00
C ARG A 99 2.76 1.05 -8.79
N ILE A 100 2.41 1.54 -7.60
CA ILE A 100 2.57 2.93 -7.22
C ILE A 100 3.72 3.03 -6.22
N ASN A 101 4.73 3.82 -6.55
CA ASN A 101 5.86 4.09 -5.68
C ASN A 101 5.55 5.29 -4.77
N LEU A 102 5.33 5.03 -3.48
CA LEU A 102 4.98 6.03 -2.47
C LEU A 102 6.20 6.62 -1.73
N SER A 103 7.42 6.39 -2.24
CA SER A 103 8.66 6.71 -1.52
C SER A 103 9.17 8.12 -1.73
N ALA A 104 8.58 8.84 -2.68
CA ALA A 104 8.95 10.20 -3.07
C ALA A 104 7.69 10.98 -3.46
N GLY A 105 7.85 12.29 -3.63
CA GLY A 105 6.73 13.18 -3.95
C GLY A 105 6.26 14.00 -2.75
N SER A 106 5.08 14.59 -2.88
CA SER A 106 4.43 15.33 -1.80
C SER A 106 3.68 14.39 -0.85
N PRO A 107 3.31 14.85 0.35
CA PRO A 107 2.38 14.13 1.23
C PRO A 107 1.03 13.83 0.55
N GLU A 108 0.52 14.78 -0.25
CA GLU A 108 -0.73 14.64 -0.99
C GLU A 108 -0.64 13.53 -2.04
N PHE A 109 0.50 13.41 -2.76
CA PHE A 109 0.73 12.29 -3.67
C PHE A 109 0.77 10.96 -2.94
N THR A 110 1.45 10.90 -1.80
CA THR A 110 1.52 9.67 -0.99
C THR A 110 0.12 9.24 -0.54
N ALA A 111 -0.70 10.18 -0.07
CA ALA A 111 -2.08 9.90 0.32
C ALA A 111 -2.96 9.48 -0.86
N ALA A 112 -2.89 10.21 -1.99
CA ALA A 112 -3.66 9.90 -3.20
C ALA A 112 -3.27 8.54 -3.81
N GLY A 113 -1.98 8.25 -3.91
CA GLY A 113 -1.48 6.98 -4.42
C GLY A 113 -1.86 5.79 -3.56
N ALA A 114 -1.77 5.91 -2.23
CA ALA A 114 -2.22 4.88 -1.30
C ALA A 114 -3.74 4.66 -1.43
N THR A 115 -4.53 5.73 -1.49
CA THR A 115 -5.99 5.67 -1.67
C THR A 115 -6.35 4.99 -3.00
N ALA A 116 -5.72 5.39 -4.11
CA ALA A 116 -5.95 4.79 -5.42
C ALA A 116 -5.64 3.28 -5.45
N ALA A 117 -4.52 2.87 -4.83
CA ALA A 117 -4.17 1.46 -4.72
C ALA A 117 -5.19 0.65 -3.90
N MET A 118 -5.79 1.26 -2.87
CA MET A 118 -6.83 0.62 -2.05
C MET A 118 -8.20 0.56 -2.76
N MET A 119 -8.45 1.45 -3.71
CA MET A 119 -9.71 1.51 -4.48
C MET A 119 -9.70 0.60 -5.71
N ALA A 120 -8.54 0.16 -6.16
CA ALA A 120 -8.38 -0.61 -7.39
C ALA A 120 -8.01 -2.07 -7.09
N ASP A 121 -8.60 -3.00 -7.85
CA ASP A 121 -8.18 -4.39 -7.84
C ASP A 121 -6.83 -4.53 -8.57
N ASP A 122 -5.95 -5.40 -8.06
CA ASP A 122 -4.66 -5.77 -8.67
C ASP A 122 -3.66 -4.61 -8.85
N VAL A 123 -3.81 -3.50 -8.11
CA VAL A 123 -2.83 -2.40 -8.05
C VAL A 123 -2.05 -2.47 -6.74
N GLY A 124 -0.74 -2.60 -6.84
CA GLY A 124 0.14 -2.60 -5.67
C GLY A 124 0.69 -1.20 -5.36
N ALA A 125 0.87 -0.88 -4.09
CA ALA A 125 1.66 0.28 -3.67
C ALA A 125 2.84 -0.19 -2.81
N PHE A 126 3.96 0.55 -2.84
CA PHE A 126 5.15 0.17 -2.10
C PHE A 126 5.98 1.37 -1.64
N PHE A 127 6.79 1.13 -0.62
CA PHE A 127 7.82 2.04 -0.12
C PHE A 127 9.21 1.48 -0.37
N VAL A 128 10.18 2.38 -0.56
CA VAL A 128 11.60 2.06 -0.66
C VAL A 128 12.30 2.46 0.63
N HIS A 129 13.10 1.57 1.16
CA HIS A 129 13.97 1.88 2.30
C HIS A 129 15.35 2.30 1.77
N ALA A 130 15.82 3.47 2.21
CA ALA A 130 17.17 3.93 1.87
C ALA A 130 18.21 3.12 2.65
N ASP A 131 19.24 2.68 1.96
CA ASP A 131 20.41 2.05 2.58
C ASP A 131 21.38 3.09 3.15
N SER A 132 21.53 4.21 2.45
CA SER A 132 22.37 5.34 2.84
C SER A 132 21.79 6.66 2.35
N TYR A 133 22.27 7.75 2.93
CA TYR A 133 21.87 9.10 2.56
C TYR A 133 23.07 9.87 2.03
N THR A 134 22.84 10.82 1.12
CA THR A 134 23.86 11.69 0.53
C THR A 134 24.21 12.89 1.42
N VAL A 135 23.42 13.12 2.46
CA VAL A 135 23.57 14.23 3.42
C VAL A 135 24.08 13.72 4.76
N SER A 136 25.00 14.46 5.36
CA SER A 136 25.50 14.22 6.72
C SER A 136 24.63 14.89 7.77
N ASP A 137 24.87 14.59 9.04
CA ASP A 137 24.21 15.29 10.16
C ASP A 137 24.54 16.79 10.20
N ASP A 138 25.74 17.17 9.75
CA ASP A 138 26.14 18.57 9.67
C ASP A 138 25.39 19.30 8.54
N ASP A 139 25.22 18.69 7.38
CA ASP A 139 24.41 19.25 6.29
C ASP A 139 22.95 19.44 6.75
N LEU A 140 22.40 18.49 7.53
CA LEU A 140 21.06 18.60 8.09
C LEU A 140 20.95 19.75 9.11
N ARG A 141 22.03 19.99 9.90
CA ARG A 141 22.06 21.14 10.82
C ARG A 141 22.05 22.46 10.08
N ASP A 142 22.82 22.58 9.02
CA ASP A 142 22.87 23.80 8.19
C ASP A 142 21.51 24.13 7.56
N ILE A 143 20.76 23.11 7.17
CA ILE A 143 19.46 23.27 6.51
C ILE A 143 18.33 23.51 7.52
N TYR A 144 18.27 22.70 8.58
CA TYR A 144 17.10 22.60 9.45
C TYR A 144 17.22 23.36 10.79
N TYR A 145 18.37 23.98 11.09
CA TYR A 145 18.60 24.67 12.34
C TYR A 145 18.79 26.18 12.13
N ARG A 146 18.38 26.97 13.11
CA ARG A 146 18.70 28.40 13.25
C ARG A 146 18.97 28.67 14.73
N ASP A 147 20.07 29.36 15.01
CA ASP A 147 20.49 29.68 16.40
C ASP A 147 20.50 28.42 17.30
N ASP A 148 21.11 27.33 16.81
CA ASP A 148 21.21 26.01 17.46
C ASP A 148 19.85 25.33 17.78
N LYS A 149 18.75 25.78 17.16
CA LYS A 149 17.41 25.20 17.35
C LYS A 149 16.88 24.63 16.05
N PRO A 150 16.26 23.44 16.10
CA PRO A 150 15.61 22.87 14.91
C PRO A 150 14.37 23.70 14.54
N VAL A 151 14.31 24.16 13.29
CA VAL A 151 13.20 24.96 12.75
C VAL A 151 12.46 24.27 11.60
N GLY A 152 13.07 23.26 11.00
CA GLY A 152 12.52 22.57 9.83
C GLY A 152 12.59 23.42 8.55
N LEU A 153 11.93 22.97 7.49
CA LEU A 153 11.90 23.67 6.19
C LEU A 153 10.73 24.65 6.06
N THR A 154 9.65 24.45 6.81
CA THR A 154 8.44 25.27 6.68
C THR A 154 8.56 26.51 7.59
N ALA A 155 8.49 27.67 6.99
CA ALA A 155 8.53 28.94 7.72
C ALA A 155 7.16 29.36 8.28
N SER A 156 6.08 29.05 7.55
CA SER A 156 4.70 29.38 7.95
C SER A 156 3.71 28.44 7.28
N VAL A 157 2.56 28.24 7.91
CA VAL A 157 1.43 27.48 7.38
C VAL A 157 0.34 28.47 6.98
N ARG A 158 -0.23 28.32 5.78
CA ARG A 158 -1.31 29.18 5.28
C ARG A 158 -2.68 28.70 5.74
N ASP A 159 -2.96 27.43 5.52
CA ASP A 159 -4.23 26.76 5.78
C ASP A 159 -4.05 25.26 6.01
N THR A 160 -5.15 24.58 6.29
CA THR A 160 -5.23 23.12 6.36
C THR A 160 -6.29 22.64 5.40
N GLU A 161 -6.07 21.51 4.74
CA GLU A 161 -7.03 20.85 3.88
C GLU A 161 -7.38 19.48 4.44
N ASP A 162 -8.69 19.24 4.62
CA ASP A 162 -9.17 17.93 5.07
C ASP A 162 -9.21 16.94 3.89
N LEU A 163 -8.73 15.73 4.11
CA LEU A 163 -8.90 14.67 3.13
C LEU A 163 -10.38 14.31 2.97
N PRO A 164 -10.87 14.09 1.75
CA PRO A 164 -12.22 13.58 1.52
C PRO A 164 -12.44 12.28 2.29
N GLY A 165 -13.55 12.21 3.02
CA GLY A 165 -13.89 11.05 3.84
C GLY A 165 -14.35 9.86 2.97
N PHE A 166 -13.44 9.16 2.34
CA PHE A 166 -13.73 7.85 1.73
C PHE A 166 -13.87 6.82 2.85
N ARG A 167 -15.06 6.23 2.97
CA ARG A 167 -15.24 5.08 3.85
C ARG A 167 -14.71 3.83 3.15
N LEU A 168 -13.54 3.38 3.57
CA LEU A 168 -13.12 2.00 3.31
C LEU A 168 -14.04 1.09 4.13
N GLU A 169 -14.70 0.14 3.50
CA GLU A 169 -15.44 -0.88 4.25
C GLU A 169 -14.44 -1.71 5.06
N MET A 170 -14.54 -1.59 6.37
CA MET A 170 -13.77 -2.43 7.27
C MET A 170 -14.33 -3.86 7.19
N PRO A 171 -13.46 -4.87 7.10
CA PRO A 171 -13.89 -6.26 7.20
C PRO A 171 -14.65 -6.50 8.50
N ASP A 172 -15.52 -7.50 8.48
CA ASP A 172 -16.33 -7.90 9.63
C ASP A 172 -15.44 -8.19 10.86
N GLU A 173 -15.75 -7.52 11.98
CA GLU A 173 -14.96 -7.60 13.22
C GLU A 173 -14.91 -9.03 13.78
N VAL A 174 -16.05 -9.74 13.74
CA VAL A 174 -16.12 -11.13 14.25
C VAL A 174 -15.23 -12.02 13.39
N LEU A 175 -15.19 -11.80 12.07
CA LEU A 175 -14.35 -12.56 11.17
C LEU A 175 -12.84 -12.35 11.46
N VAL A 176 -12.42 -11.12 11.73
CA VAL A 176 -11.01 -10.81 12.06
C VAL A 176 -10.64 -11.38 13.43
N ARG A 177 -11.49 -11.17 14.45
CA ARG A 177 -11.24 -11.69 15.79
C ARG A 177 -11.23 -13.22 15.83
N SER A 178 -12.10 -13.87 15.08
CA SER A 178 -12.11 -15.33 14.96
C SER A 178 -10.87 -15.86 14.22
N LEU A 179 -10.35 -15.13 13.23
CA LEU A 179 -9.08 -15.47 12.57
C LEU A 179 -7.90 -15.39 13.56
N ARG A 180 -7.88 -14.39 14.44
CA ARG A 180 -6.86 -14.25 15.50
C ARG A 180 -6.89 -15.45 16.45
N ARG A 181 -8.08 -15.91 16.84
CA ARG A 181 -8.24 -17.13 17.64
C ARG A 181 -7.75 -18.37 16.89
N TYR A 182 -8.06 -18.47 15.60
CA TYR A 182 -7.59 -19.56 14.75
C TYR A 182 -6.05 -19.56 14.66
N ALA A 183 -5.43 -18.39 14.48
CA ALA A 183 -3.97 -18.23 14.48
C ALA A 183 -3.34 -18.71 15.80
N ALA A 184 -3.88 -18.29 16.92
CA ALA A 184 -3.40 -18.73 18.24
C ALA A 184 -3.46 -20.25 18.39
N ARG A 185 -4.55 -20.87 17.98
CA ARG A 185 -4.71 -22.33 18.00
C ARG A 185 -3.73 -23.07 17.07
N LEU A 186 -3.39 -22.49 15.93
CA LEU A 186 -2.41 -23.08 15.00
C LEU A 186 -1.02 -23.18 15.63
N THR A 187 -0.66 -22.29 16.55
CA THR A 187 0.63 -22.37 17.27
C THR A 187 0.68 -23.55 18.26
N GLU A 188 -0.49 -24.00 18.74
CA GLU A 188 -0.63 -25.15 19.65
C GLU A 188 -0.67 -26.49 18.89
N GLY A 189 -0.91 -26.44 17.58
CA GLY A 189 -0.97 -27.62 16.73
C GLY A 189 -2.11 -27.60 15.70
N ARG A 190 -2.49 -28.79 15.21
CA ARG A 190 -3.56 -28.91 14.22
C ARG A 190 -4.91 -28.53 14.80
N VAL A 191 -5.60 -27.60 14.16
CA VAL A 191 -6.93 -27.13 14.56
C VAL A 191 -8.01 -27.99 13.93
N HIS A 192 -8.86 -28.60 14.77
CA HIS A 192 -10.06 -29.33 14.34
C HIS A 192 -11.32 -28.45 14.50
N SER A 193 -12.25 -28.57 13.56
CA SER A 193 -13.47 -27.76 13.56
C SER A 193 -14.26 -27.79 14.89
N PRO A 194 -14.42 -28.94 15.60
CA PRO A 194 -15.13 -28.95 16.88
C PRO A 194 -14.44 -28.09 17.95
N ASP A 195 -13.10 -28.18 18.02
CA ASP A 195 -12.32 -27.44 19.02
C ASP A 195 -12.37 -25.94 18.75
N MET A 196 -12.29 -25.55 17.45
CA MET A 196 -12.42 -24.15 17.05
C MET A 196 -13.82 -23.59 17.31
N ILE A 197 -14.88 -24.37 17.07
CA ILE A 197 -16.26 -23.98 17.37
C ILE A 197 -16.44 -23.75 18.88
N ALA A 198 -15.87 -24.63 19.72
CA ALA A 198 -15.89 -24.46 21.16
C ALA A 198 -15.16 -23.18 21.60
N ASP A 199 -13.96 -22.93 21.06
CA ASP A 199 -13.18 -21.72 21.32
C ASP A 199 -13.92 -20.44 20.91
N LEU A 200 -14.56 -20.42 19.74
CA LEU A 200 -15.35 -19.27 19.29
C LEU A 200 -16.57 -19.00 20.19
N ARG A 201 -17.20 -20.05 20.73
CA ARG A 201 -18.29 -19.91 21.70
C ARG A 201 -17.82 -19.34 23.03
N GLU A 202 -16.72 -19.84 23.54
CA GLU A 202 -16.10 -19.39 24.79
C GLU A 202 -15.76 -17.89 24.72
N HIS A 203 -15.30 -17.41 23.56
CA HIS A 203 -14.90 -16.01 23.35
C HIS A 203 -16.03 -15.11 22.80
N GLY A 204 -17.28 -15.61 22.72
CA GLY A 204 -18.42 -14.82 22.23
C GLY A 204 -18.37 -14.47 20.74
N LEU A 205 -17.56 -15.18 19.97
CA LEU A 205 -17.36 -14.98 18.53
C LEU A 205 -18.20 -15.92 17.65
N TRP A 206 -19.04 -16.77 18.27
CA TRP A 206 -19.90 -17.70 17.56
C TRP A 206 -21.27 -17.08 17.25
N GLU A 207 -21.59 -16.93 15.97
CA GLU A 207 -22.79 -16.17 15.54
C GLU A 207 -24.03 -17.03 15.26
N ARG A 208 -23.89 -18.38 15.16
CA ARG A 208 -25.06 -19.23 14.94
C ARG A 208 -25.96 -19.27 16.16
N ARG A 209 -27.20 -18.89 15.99
CA ARG A 209 -28.26 -18.99 17.02
C ARG A 209 -28.93 -20.39 17.01
N GLY A 210 -29.42 -20.82 18.16
CA GLY A 210 -30.15 -22.07 18.34
C GLY A 210 -29.37 -23.15 19.07
N ALA A 211 -30.00 -24.32 19.25
CA ALA A 211 -29.36 -25.44 19.93
C ALA A 211 -28.12 -25.95 19.20
N SER A 212 -27.13 -26.44 19.97
CA SER A 212 -25.93 -27.04 19.41
C SER A 212 -26.28 -28.31 18.63
N ASP A 213 -25.82 -28.36 17.39
CA ASP A 213 -25.95 -29.48 16.48
C ASP A 213 -24.64 -29.67 15.73
N THR A 214 -23.94 -30.76 16.01
CA THR A 214 -22.59 -30.99 15.52
C THR A 214 -22.43 -30.88 13.99
N ASN A 215 -23.41 -31.36 13.23
CA ASN A 215 -23.31 -31.31 11.77
C ASN A 215 -23.63 -29.92 11.24
N ASN A 216 -24.69 -29.29 11.71
CA ASN A 216 -25.09 -27.95 11.32
C ASN A 216 -24.06 -26.91 11.78
N ASP A 217 -23.42 -27.09 12.94
CA ASP A 217 -22.36 -26.23 13.44
C ASP A 217 -21.11 -26.31 12.56
N LYS A 218 -20.71 -27.50 12.11
CA LYS A 218 -19.58 -27.64 11.17
C LYS A 218 -19.87 -26.98 9.82
N VAL A 219 -21.10 -27.15 9.29
CA VAL A 219 -21.49 -26.50 8.03
C VAL A 219 -21.47 -24.97 8.18
N PHE A 220 -22.01 -24.46 9.31
CA PHE A 220 -21.99 -23.02 9.59
C PHE A 220 -20.55 -22.49 9.74
N PHE A 221 -19.69 -23.19 10.49
CA PHE A 221 -18.27 -22.83 10.62
C PHE A 221 -17.58 -22.75 9.28
N GLN A 222 -17.80 -23.75 8.41
CA GLN A 222 -17.23 -23.76 7.07
C GLN A 222 -17.68 -22.54 6.26
N ARG A 223 -18.98 -22.27 6.19
CA ARG A 223 -19.53 -21.19 5.35
C ARG A 223 -19.23 -19.79 5.89
N ARG A 224 -19.34 -19.59 7.21
CA ARG A 224 -19.21 -18.25 7.80
C ARG A 224 -17.76 -17.86 8.01
N TYR A 225 -16.92 -18.78 8.52
CA TYR A 225 -15.55 -18.46 8.90
C TYR A 225 -14.55 -18.89 7.84
N ILE A 226 -14.50 -20.15 7.47
CA ILE A 226 -13.50 -20.66 6.52
C ILE A 226 -13.66 -20.02 5.13
N GLU A 227 -14.88 -19.97 4.59
CA GLU A 227 -15.12 -19.34 3.30
C GLU A 227 -14.91 -17.84 3.37
N GLY A 228 -15.37 -17.15 4.42
CA GLY A 228 -15.11 -15.73 4.63
C GLY A 228 -13.61 -15.39 4.70
N TRP A 229 -12.83 -16.17 5.45
CA TRP A 229 -11.36 -15.97 5.49
C TRP A 229 -10.70 -16.22 4.14
N LYS A 230 -11.19 -17.20 3.36
CA LYS A 230 -10.71 -17.47 2.01
C LYS A 230 -11.05 -16.36 1.02
N GLU A 231 -12.26 -15.83 1.06
CA GLU A 231 -12.70 -14.71 0.22
C GLU A 231 -11.83 -13.47 0.42
N HIS A 232 -11.41 -13.20 1.67
CA HIS A 232 -10.47 -12.15 1.98
C HIS A 232 -9.00 -12.51 1.68
N GLY A 233 -8.72 -13.75 1.28
CA GLY A 233 -7.35 -14.23 1.04
C GLY A 233 -6.50 -14.33 2.33
N TRP A 234 -7.14 -14.48 3.51
CA TRP A 234 -6.45 -14.56 4.79
C TRP A 234 -5.95 -15.95 5.16
N ILE A 235 -6.53 -16.96 4.53
CA ILE A 235 -6.07 -18.35 4.67
C ILE A 235 -5.94 -19.01 3.30
N GLU A 236 -5.04 -19.98 3.22
CA GLU A 236 -4.86 -20.83 2.05
C GLU A 236 -4.80 -22.30 2.43
N LYS A 237 -5.05 -23.18 1.44
CA LYS A 237 -5.06 -24.61 1.67
C LYS A 237 -3.62 -25.15 1.78
N ALA A 238 -3.29 -25.73 2.92
CA ALA A 238 -2.02 -26.39 3.20
C ALA A 238 -2.27 -27.89 3.45
N GLY A 239 -2.18 -28.71 2.41
CA GLY A 239 -2.52 -30.13 2.47
C GLY A 239 -3.98 -30.38 2.82
N THR A 240 -4.24 -30.96 4.01
CA THR A 240 -5.60 -31.24 4.55
C THR A 240 -6.08 -30.15 5.52
N ALA A 241 -5.30 -29.11 5.78
CA ALA A 241 -5.60 -28.01 6.70
C ALA A 241 -5.55 -26.68 5.96
N TYR A 242 -5.71 -25.60 6.71
CA TYR A 242 -5.51 -24.22 6.22
C TYR A 242 -4.39 -23.56 7.01
N ALA A 243 -3.51 -22.85 6.30
CA ALA A 243 -2.50 -21.96 6.85
C ALA A 243 -2.96 -20.50 6.72
N ILE A 244 -2.44 -19.63 7.58
CA ILE A 244 -2.66 -18.19 7.48
C ILE A 244 -1.67 -17.63 6.45
N THR A 245 -2.16 -16.77 5.58
CA THR A 245 -1.34 -16.06 4.59
C THR A 245 -0.70 -14.81 5.21
N GLU A 246 0.30 -14.22 4.54
CA GLU A 246 0.85 -12.91 4.94
C GLU A 246 -0.24 -11.83 5.07
N ARG A 247 -1.24 -11.85 4.17
CA ARG A 247 -2.40 -10.95 4.23
C ARG A 247 -3.26 -11.21 5.46
N GLY A 248 -3.42 -12.47 5.87
CA GLY A 248 -4.11 -12.85 7.09
C GLY A 248 -3.37 -12.40 8.35
N GLU A 249 -2.05 -12.58 8.39
CA GLU A 249 -1.22 -12.09 9.50
C GLU A 249 -1.29 -10.56 9.62
N LEU A 250 -1.26 -9.85 8.49
CA LEU A 250 -1.41 -8.41 8.46
C LEU A 250 -2.80 -7.99 8.99
N ALA A 251 -3.88 -8.65 8.56
CA ALA A 251 -5.24 -8.38 9.03
C ALA A 251 -5.36 -8.56 10.55
N ILE A 252 -4.82 -9.65 11.11
CA ILE A 252 -4.77 -9.90 12.56
C ILE A 252 -4.04 -8.78 13.31
N ARG A 253 -2.96 -8.28 12.76
CA ARG A 253 -2.09 -7.28 13.40
C ARG A 253 -2.68 -5.88 13.40
N ILE A 254 -3.32 -5.47 12.31
CA ILE A 254 -3.74 -4.06 12.12
C ILE A 254 -5.23 -3.82 12.34
N LEU A 255 -6.09 -4.84 12.12
CA LEU A 255 -7.54 -4.67 12.21
C LEU A 255 -8.03 -5.07 13.61
N TYR A 256 -8.84 -4.22 14.22
CA TYR A 256 -9.43 -4.45 15.55
C TYR A 256 -8.38 -4.91 16.59
N PRO A 257 -7.30 -4.15 16.81
CA PRO A 257 -6.30 -4.52 17.80
C PRO A 257 -6.94 -4.63 19.18
N GLU A 258 -6.58 -5.68 19.92
CA GLU A 258 -6.94 -5.76 21.33
C GLU A 258 -6.11 -4.72 22.06
N ALA A 259 -6.78 -3.83 22.80
CA ALA A 259 -6.05 -2.94 23.71
C ALA A 259 -5.39 -3.84 24.77
N ASP A 260 -4.07 -3.80 24.87
CA ASP A 260 -3.36 -4.38 26.00
C ASP A 260 -3.95 -3.75 27.27
N ARG A 261 -4.71 -4.53 28.03
CA ARG A 261 -5.25 -4.16 29.33
C ARG A 261 -4.29 -4.54 30.43
#